data_df97626011f5c3dbef9dc3b4bb47834d
#
_entry.id   df97626011f5c3dbef9dc3b4bb47834d
#
_cell.length_a   1.000
_cell.length_b   1.000
_cell.length_c   1.000
_cell.angle_alpha   90.00
_cell.angle_beta   90.00
_cell.angle_gamma   90.00
#
_symmetry.space_group_name_H-M   'P 1'
#
loop_
_entity.id
_entity.type
_entity.pdbx_description
1 polymer ?
#
loop_
_entity_poly.entity_id
_entity_poly.type
_entity_poly.pdbx_seq_one_letter_code
_entity_poly.pdbx_strand_id
1 'polypeptide(L)'
;MRHVLTHLVTPLLMCIGMGLAYLGAFAHPAPHHLPVAVVGSSRSAQLLAQSINDKAGGDLEVRTVAHRSTAVDQLKHQDIFGAYVPRGDGSGKGRGGAGDGNGQARVIGNAGAAGGAGATGDARSAGAGNAATPELLVATAASDTSASVVQKIFTPLAAQQGAPLKVTDVAPTADDDPTGQGIFFLLVAISIGSYASVAVIGGAGAVLPVRLRAALAVGTSFVVSLIGTAFAGPVFHLVDHGLWGLWGMAWLYSAGILLIGTGLHTFLKRWTTLGVMALFVMLNFTSSGGIFRPEMQNGFFAALHSFWNGAGFVEGVRSHVYFDGYGLSGHLWTLALWLVVGVLMVGVAALAERRRRSAEAEAAANAVAVAAAAVAATVPEPAPKSVSGPVDDGVEEELEEVVGV
;
A
#
# COMPACT_ATOMS: atom_id res chain seq x y z
N MET A 1 -19.85 32.49 11.31
CA MET A 1 -19.99 31.24 12.07
C MET A 1 -20.28 30.02 11.19
N ARG A 2 -21.33 30.01 10.37
CA ARG A 2 -21.69 28.85 9.51
C ARG A 2 -20.50 28.38 8.63
N HIS A 3 -19.73 29.30 8.03
CA HIS A 3 -18.58 28.97 7.19
C HIS A 3 -17.48 28.23 7.97
N VAL A 4 -17.13 28.67 9.17
CA VAL A 4 -16.12 28.03 10.03
C VAL A 4 -16.59 26.63 10.46
N LEU A 5 -17.85 26.48 10.85
CA LEU A 5 -18.43 25.17 11.18
C LEU A 5 -18.38 24.19 10.02
N THR A 6 -18.63 24.65 8.79
CA THR A 6 -18.58 23.79 7.60
C THR A 6 -17.14 23.29 7.33
N HIS A 7 -16.13 24.11 7.62
CA HIS A 7 -14.73 23.71 7.45
C HIS A 7 -14.23 22.78 8.57
N LEU A 8 -14.82 22.81 9.76
CA LEU A 8 -14.50 21.91 10.86
C LEU A 8 -15.06 20.48 10.66
N VAL A 9 -16.07 20.30 9.83
CA VAL A 9 -16.67 18.98 9.57
C VAL A 9 -15.63 17.99 9.01
N THR A 10 -14.79 18.41 8.06
CA THR A 10 -13.79 17.55 7.43
C THR A 10 -12.76 17.03 8.45
N PRO A 11 -12.06 17.87 9.26
CA PRO A 11 -11.11 17.35 10.23
C PRO A 11 -11.76 16.52 11.34
N LEU A 12 -13.01 16.81 11.73
CA LEU A 12 -13.74 15.98 12.69
C LEU A 12 -14.07 14.59 12.13
N LEU A 13 -14.56 14.52 10.89
CA LEU A 13 -14.78 13.24 10.21
C LEU A 13 -13.49 12.46 10.03
N MET A 14 -12.37 13.14 9.73
CA MET A 14 -11.06 12.51 9.65
C MET A 14 -10.62 11.95 11.00
N CYS A 15 -10.78 12.70 12.09
CA CYS A 15 -10.44 12.25 13.42
C CYS A 15 -11.27 11.01 13.83
N ILE A 16 -12.57 11.04 13.60
CA ILE A 16 -13.47 9.90 13.88
C ILE A 16 -13.09 8.70 12.99
N GLY A 17 -12.92 8.91 11.69
CA GLY A 17 -12.58 7.83 10.76
C GLY A 17 -11.22 7.19 11.07
N MET A 18 -10.18 8.00 11.37
CA MET A 18 -8.88 7.51 11.81
C MET A 18 -8.99 6.72 13.12
N GLY A 19 -9.71 7.26 14.11
CA GLY A 19 -9.92 6.57 15.39
C GLY A 19 -10.58 5.20 15.19
N LEU A 20 -11.67 5.14 14.44
CA LEU A 20 -12.38 3.90 14.15
C LEU A 20 -11.52 2.91 13.38
N ALA A 21 -10.80 3.37 12.34
CA ALA A 21 -9.95 2.51 11.52
C ALA A 21 -8.77 1.96 12.33
N TYR A 22 -8.00 2.82 13.00
CA TYR A 22 -6.80 2.41 13.72
C TYR A 22 -7.08 1.62 14.99
N LEU A 23 -8.01 2.10 15.82
CA LEU A 23 -8.40 1.35 17.01
C LEU A 23 -9.11 0.04 16.64
N GLY A 24 -9.95 0.06 15.60
CA GLY A 24 -10.61 -1.15 15.12
C GLY A 24 -9.65 -2.20 14.57
N ALA A 25 -8.53 -1.77 13.92
CA ALA A 25 -7.53 -2.68 13.38
C ALA A 25 -6.50 -3.14 14.43
N PHE A 26 -6.09 -2.26 15.36
CA PHE A 26 -4.87 -2.44 16.13
C PHE A 26 -5.06 -2.49 17.65
N ALA A 27 -6.26 -2.18 18.19
CA ALA A 27 -6.46 -2.14 19.64
C ALA A 27 -6.40 -3.53 20.30
N HIS A 28 -6.82 -4.57 19.60
CA HIS A 28 -6.88 -5.93 20.11
C HIS A 28 -6.32 -6.94 19.09
N PRO A 29 -5.00 -6.88 18.79
CA PRO A 29 -4.39 -7.86 17.92
C PRO A 29 -4.40 -9.22 18.63
N ALA A 30 -5.08 -10.18 18.05
CA ALA A 30 -5.12 -11.56 18.52
C ALA A 30 -4.87 -12.49 17.35
N PRO A 31 -4.11 -13.57 17.53
CA PRO A 31 -3.93 -14.55 16.47
C PRO A 31 -5.27 -15.21 16.16
N HIS A 32 -5.55 -15.41 14.87
CA HIS A 32 -6.70 -16.13 14.34
C HIS A 32 -6.19 -17.16 13.35
N HIS A 33 -6.17 -18.43 13.73
CA HIS A 33 -5.64 -19.53 12.93
C HIS A 33 -4.21 -19.26 12.40
N LEU A 34 -3.34 -18.63 13.24
CA LEU A 34 -1.97 -18.34 12.85
C LEU A 34 -1.25 -19.65 12.54
N PRO A 35 -0.80 -19.88 11.27
CA PRO A 35 -0.19 -21.13 10.89
C PRO A 35 1.21 -21.26 11.48
N VAL A 36 1.42 -22.35 12.23
CA VAL A 36 2.70 -22.73 12.82
C VAL A 36 2.96 -24.22 12.62
N ALA A 37 4.21 -24.64 12.69
CA ALA A 37 4.57 -26.04 12.50
C ALA A 37 5.29 -26.62 13.71
N VAL A 38 5.13 -27.92 13.92
CA VAL A 38 6.00 -28.76 14.76
C VAL A 38 6.81 -29.66 13.83
N VAL A 39 8.13 -29.59 13.93
CA VAL A 39 9.04 -30.38 13.10
C VAL A 39 9.16 -31.78 13.67
N GLY A 40 8.88 -32.80 12.86
CA GLY A 40 8.99 -34.20 13.20
C GLY A 40 7.87 -35.02 12.55
N SER A 41 8.20 -36.26 12.14
CA SER A 41 7.25 -37.24 11.59
C SER A 41 6.80 -38.27 12.64
N SER A 42 7.34 -38.16 13.86
CA SER A 42 7.04 -39.10 14.95
C SER A 42 5.62 -38.90 15.50
N ARG A 43 5.08 -39.95 16.11
CA ARG A 43 3.79 -39.89 16.81
C ARG A 43 3.81 -38.84 17.95
N SER A 44 4.96 -38.65 18.59
CA SER A 44 5.14 -37.65 19.64
C SER A 44 5.04 -36.19 19.10
N ALA A 45 5.58 -35.91 17.90
CA ALA A 45 5.42 -34.64 17.26
C ALA A 45 3.95 -34.36 16.87
N GLN A 46 3.23 -35.39 16.38
CA GLN A 46 1.81 -35.27 16.04
C GLN A 46 0.95 -35.01 17.30
N LEU A 47 1.20 -35.74 18.39
CA LEU A 47 0.49 -35.51 19.65
C LEU A 47 0.80 -34.14 20.25
N LEU A 48 2.03 -33.66 20.11
CA LEU A 48 2.42 -32.32 20.54
C LEU A 48 1.68 -31.24 19.72
N ALA A 49 1.66 -31.39 18.41
CA ALA A 49 0.95 -30.44 17.52
C ALA A 49 -0.54 -30.40 17.85
N GLN A 50 -1.17 -31.58 18.03
CA GLN A 50 -2.57 -31.70 18.42
C GLN A 50 -2.83 -31.04 19.80
N SER A 51 -1.99 -31.33 20.79
CA SER A 51 -2.12 -30.79 22.14
C SER A 51 -1.99 -29.24 22.15
N ILE A 52 -1.13 -28.66 21.30
CA ILE A 52 -1.00 -27.21 21.16
C ILE A 52 -2.27 -26.64 20.49
N ASN A 53 -2.75 -27.28 19.43
CA ASN A 53 -3.96 -26.88 18.72
C ASN A 53 -5.19 -26.88 19.63
N ASP A 54 -5.38 -27.94 20.42
CA ASP A 54 -6.50 -28.07 21.38
C ASP A 54 -6.45 -26.96 22.46
N LYS A 55 -5.25 -26.59 22.92
CA LYS A 55 -5.06 -25.53 23.91
C LYS A 55 -5.18 -24.13 23.34
N ALA A 56 -4.87 -23.96 22.05
CA ALA A 56 -4.90 -22.66 21.38
C ALA A 56 -6.32 -22.19 21.04
N GLY A 57 -7.34 -23.06 21.10
CA GLY A 57 -8.75 -22.68 20.97
C GLY A 57 -9.10 -21.93 19.66
N GLY A 58 -8.30 -22.14 18.60
CA GLY A 58 -8.48 -21.45 17.32
C GLY A 58 -7.50 -20.30 17.07
N ASP A 59 -6.67 -19.94 18.04
CA ASP A 59 -5.65 -18.90 17.85
C ASP A 59 -4.53 -19.36 16.92
N LEU A 60 -4.19 -20.66 16.97
CA LEU A 60 -3.14 -21.25 16.14
C LEU A 60 -3.72 -22.37 15.25
N GLU A 61 -3.14 -22.51 14.08
CA GLU A 61 -3.25 -23.67 13.21
C GLU A 61 -1.94 -24.42 13.21
N VAL A 62 -1.84 -25.47 14.05
CA VAL A 62 -0.59 -26.22 14.25
C VAL A 62 -0.60 -27.47 13.38
N ARG A 63 0.41 -27.57 12.50
CA ARG A 63 0.62 -28.74 11.64
C ARG A 63 1.99 -29.37 11.88
N THR A 64 2.18 -30.62 11.48
CA THR A 64 3.49 -31.27 11.54
C THR A 64 4.20 -31.18 10.19
N VAL A 65 5.51 -30.95 10.23
CA VAL A 65 6.38 -30.92 9.05
C VAL A 65 7.51 -31.91 9.28
N ALA A 66 7.78 -32.78 8.30
CA ALA A 66 8.70 -33.89 8.48
C ALA A 66 10.15 -33.47 8.78
N HIS A 67 10.62 -32.42 8.11
CA HIS A 67 12.03 -32.00 8.14
C HIS A 67 12.16 -30.51 8.44
N ARG A 68 13.29 -30.17 9.11
CA ARG A 68 13.66 -28.77 9.39
C ARG A 68 13.81 -27.93 8.10
N SER A 69 14.37 -28.50 7.03
CA SER A 69 14.51 -27.84 5.74
C SER A 69 13.15 -27.43 5.17
N THR A 70 12.18 -28.34 5.19
CA THR A 70 10.80 -28.07 4.74
C THR A 70 10.15 -26.97 5.59
N ALA A 71 10.42 -26.94 6.90
CA ALA A 71 9.93 -25.86 7.75
C ALA A 71 10.56 -24.50 7.40
N VAL A 72 11.86 -24.48 7.10
CA VAL A 72 12.56 -23.27 6.62
C VAL A 72 11.99 -22.80 5.29
N ASP A 73 11.73 -23.72 4.35
CA ASP A 73 11.14 -23.39 3.06
C ASP A 73 9.73 -22.82 3.25
N GLN A 74 8.89 -23.40 4.12
CA GLN A 74 7.56 -22.89 4.42
C GLN A 74 7.59 -21.51 5.12
N LEU A 75 8.58 -21.24 5.98
CA LEU A 75 8.80 -19.92 6.57
C LEU A 75 9.17 -18.88 5.51
N LYS A 76 10.06 -19.24 4.58
CA LYS A 76 10.44 -18.38 3.46
C LYS A 76 9.29 -18.14 2.47
N HIS A 77 8.40 -19.12 2.31
CA HIS A 77 7.19 -18.98 1.51
C HIS A 77 6.06 -18.26 2.26
N GLN A 78 6.26 -17.94 3.54
CA GLN A 78 5.26 -17.33 4.41
C GLN A 78 4.00 -18.19 4.61
N ASP A 79 4.12 -19.51 4.42
CA ASP A 79 3.06 -20.49 4.67
C ASP A 79 2.88 -20.78 6.16
N ILE A 80 3.90 -20.50 6.98
CA ILE A 80 3.90 -20.57 8.44
C ILE A 80 4.70 -19.40 9.03
N PHE A 81 4.38 -19.04 10.27
CA PHE A 81 5.05 -17.93 10.99
C PHE A 81 5.97 -18.40 12.12
N GLY A 82 6.04 -19.70 12.35
CA GLY A 82 6.98 -20.30 13.27
C GLY A 82 7.02 -21.82 13.11
N ALA A 83 8.20 -22.40 13.40
CA ALA A 83 8.36 -23.85 13.41
C ALA A 83 9.14 -24.28 14.64
N TYR A 84 8.49 -25.08 15.49
CA TYR A 84 9.09 -25.62 16.70
C TYR A 84 9.76 -26.96 16.42
N VAL A 85 11.04 -27.06 16.70
CA VAL A 85 11.84 -28.29 16.62
C VAL A 85 11.98 -28.84 18.03
N PRO A 86 11.27 -29.95 18.37
CA PRO A 86 11.32 -30.52 19.70
C PRO A 86 12.71 -31.11 20.02
N ARG A 87 13.00 -31.22 21.31
CA ARG A 87 14.23 -31.87 21.80
C ARG A 87 14.25 -33.34 21.38
N GLY A 88 15.28 -33.76 20.65
CA GLY A 88 15.49 -35.18 20.31
C GLY A 88 15.19 -35.59 18.88
N ASP A 89 14.52 -34.77 18.06
CA ASP A 89 14.22 -35.12 16.66
C ASP A 89 15.33 -34.70 15.66
N GLY A 90 16.57 -34.52 16.15
CA GLY A 90 17.74 -34.25 15.30
C GLY A 90 18.23 -35.42 14.44
N SER A 91 17.42 -36.44 14.18
CA SER A 91 17.76 -37.59 13.34
C SER A 91 17.46 -37.37 11.87
N GLY A 92 18.13 -36.41 11.27
CA GLY A 92 18.23 -36.26 9.83
C GLY A 92 19.67 -35.98 9.43
N LYS A 93 20.55 -36.97 9.52
CA LYS A 93 21.84 -36.96 8.85
C LYS A 93 21.59 -36.93 7.34
N GLY A 94 21.22 -35.77 6.82
CA GLY A 94 21.24 -35.45 5.40
C GLY A 94 22.68 -35.38 4.94
N ARG A 95 23.10 -36.45 4.29
CA ARG A 95 24.39 -36.58 3.62
C ARG A 95 24.37 -35.67 2.39
N GLY A 96 25.20 -34.62 2.40
CA GLY A 96 25.85 -34.04 1.25
C GLY A 96 24.97 -33.28 0.25
N GLY A 97 25.09 -32.01 0.26
CA GLY A 97 24.83 -31.07 -0.81
C GLY A 97 25.48 -29.77 -0.45
N ALA A 98 26.76 -29.63 -0.86
CA ALA A 98 27.44 -28.33 -0.81
C ALA A 98 26.73 -27.40 -1.81
N GLY A 99 26.10 -26.36 -1.29
CA GLY A 99 25.55 -25.25 -2.03
C GLY A 99 25.87 -23.99 -1.26
N ASP A 100 26.84 -23.24 -1.75
CA ASP A 100 27.22 -21.94 -1.24
C ASP A 100 26.02 -20.98 -1.28
N GLY A 101 25.52 -20.66 -0.11
CA GLY A 101 24.54 -19.62 0.11
C GLY A 101 24.89 -18.92 1.40
N ASN A 102 25.56 -17.79 1.28
CA ASN A 102 26.02 -16.95 2.38
C ASN A 102 24.81 -16.21 3.01
N GLY A 103 24.03 -16.93 3.78
CA GLY A 103 22.98 -16.39 4.64
C GLY A 103 23.40 -16.59 6.08
N GLN A 104 23.91 -15.56 6.71
CA GLN A 104 24.26 -15.59 8.13
C GLN A 104 23.01 -15.69 8.97
N ALA A 105 22.76 -16.86 9.53
CA ALA A 105 21.72 -17.06 10.53
C ALA A 105 22.11 -16.29 11.81
N ARG A 106 21.30 -15.30 12.17
CA ARG A 106 21.50 -14.49 13.38
C ARG A 106 20.87 -15.22 14.58
N VAL A 107 21.68 -15.50 15.58
CA VAL A 107 21.18 -15.99 16.87
C VAL A 107 20.73 -14.80 17.70
N ILE A 108 19.42 -14.65 17.91
CA ILE A 108 18.88 -13.60 18.77
C ILE A 108 18.99 -14.08 20.21
N GLY A 109 19.93 -13.50 20.95
CA GLY A 109 20.00 -13.66 22.39
C GLY A 109 18.83 -12.95 23.06
N ASN A 110 18.19 -13.63 23.99
CA ASN A 110 17.06 -13.18 24.78
C ASN A 110 17.38 -11.85 25.49
N ALA A 111 16.93 -10.72 24.98
CA ALA A 111 16.99 -9.42 25.64
C ALA A 111 15.73 -9.20 26.49
N GLY A 112 15.70 -9.84 27.63
CA GLY A 112 14.77 -9.54 28.71
C GLY A 112 15.43 -8.53 29.67
N ALA A 113 14.70 -7.48 29.99
CA ALA A 113 15.01 -6.29 30.74
C ALA A 113 15.90 -6.41 31.99
N ALA A 114 16.60 -5.30 32.25
CA ALA A 114 17.13 -4.78 33.52
C ALA A 114 18.57 -5.16 33.95
N GLY A 115 19.40 -4.15 33.87
CA GLY A 115 20.35 -3.66 34.86
C GLY A 115 21.29 -4.60 35.59
N GLY A 116 22.63 -4.32 35.44
CA GLY A 116 23.54 -4.47 36.55
C GLY A 116 24.70 -5.46 36.37
N ALA A 117 25.89 -4.86 36.25
CA ALA A 117 27.17 -5.30 36.80
C ALA A 117 27.78 -6.63 36.40
N GLY A 118 28.96 -6.49 35.84
CA GLY A 118 30.02 -7.42 35.50
C GLY A 118 30.23 -8.62 36.40
N ALA A 119 30.55 -9.71 35.70
CA ALA A 119 31.45 -10.74 36.23
C ALA A 119 32.04 -11.54 35.07
N THR A 120 33.32 -11.39 34.85
CA THR A 120 34.17 -12.33 34.14
C THR A 120 34.17 -13.66 34.90
N GLY A 121 33.70 -14.71 34.23
CA GLY A 121 33.73 -16.05 34.80
C GLY A 121 33.98 -17.10 33.72
N ASP A 122 35.22 -17.55 33.56
CA ASP A 122 35.60 -18.75 32.86
C ASP A 122 34.81 -19.94 33.43
N ALA A 123 33.89 -20.51 32.68
CA ALA A 123 33.30 -21.80 33.01
C ALA A 123 33.61 -22.80 31.90
N ARG A 124 34.71 -23.52 32.11
CA ARG A 124 34.89 -24.86 31.57
C ARG A 124 33.72 -25.72 32.03
N SER A 125 32.77 -26.06 31.21
CA SER A 125 31.87 -27.18 31.43
C SER A 125 32.21 -28.30 30.48
N ALA A 126 32.84 -29.31 31.05
CA ALA A 126 33.06 -30.60 30.45
C ALA A 126 31.73 -31.34 30.21
N GLY A 127 31.59 -31.94 29.04
CA GLY A 127 30.97 -33.24 28.84
C GLY A 127 29.53 -33.47 29.39
N ALA A 128 28.54 -32.73 28.92
CA ALA A 128 27.18 -33.23 28.94
C ALA A 128 26.78 -33.57 27.48
N GLY A 129 26.41 -34.83 27.24
CA GLY A 129 26.04 -35.33 25.93
C GLY A 129 25.09 -34.39 25.21
N ASN A 130 25.26 -34.27 23.92
CA ASN A 130 24.61 -33.34 22.98
C ASN A 130 23.09 -33.54 22.91
N ALA A 131 22.40 -33.26 24.02
CA ALA A 131 20.95 -33.21 24.03
C ALA A 131 20.56 -31.91 23.32
N ALA A 132 20.18 -32.00 22.05
CA ALA A 132 19.75 -30.87 21.24
C ALA A 132 18.71 -30.03 22.01
N THR A 133 18.98 -28.76 22.21
CA THR A 133 18.04 -27.82 22.81
C THR A 133 16.85 -27.63 21.88
N PRO A 134 15.62 -27.47 22.40
CA PRO A 134 14.46 -27.15 21.54
C PRO A 134 14.72 -25.84 20.79
N GLU A 135 14.42 -25.84 19.49
CA GLU A 135 14.67 -24.70 18.62
C GLU A 135 13.34 -24.17 18.07
N LEU A 136 13.17 -22.86 18.01
CA LEU A 136 12.07 -22.18 17.32
C LEU A 136 12.65 -21.45 16.12
N LEU A 137 12.19 -21.82 14.93
CA LEU A 137 12.51 -21.11 13.69
C LEU A 137 11.45 -20.05 13.46
N VAL A 138 11.88 -18.83 13.14
CA VAL A 138 11.02 -17.70 12.81
C VAL A 138 11.59 -16.97 11.58
N ALA A 139 10.79 -16.11 10.97
CA ALA A 139 11.19 -15.20 9.90
C ALA A 139 10.70 -13.79 10.26
N THR A 140 11.54 -12.98 10.90
CA THR A 140 11.15 -11.64 11.37
C THR A 140 10.83 -10.70 10.20
N ALA A 141 11.47 -10.88 9.04
CA ALA A 141 11.15 -10.14 7.83
C ALA A 141 9.71 -10.36 7.32
N ALA A 142 9.09 -11.52 7.64
CA ALA A 142 7.67 -11.72 7.34
C ALA A 142 6.79 -10.92 8.30
N SER A 143 7.05 -11.00 9.61
CA SER A 143 6.37 -10.25 10.65
C SER A 143 7.05 -10.45 12.00
N ASP A 144 7.68 -9.42 12.53
CA ASP A 144 8.25 -9.44 13.87
C ASP A 144 7.18 -9.64 14.96
N THR A 145 6.00 -9.05 14.78
CA THR A 145 4.88 -9.21 15.72
C THR A 145 4.39 -10.66 15.78
N SER A 146 4.26 -11.35 14.64
CA SER A 146 3.89 -12.76 14.60
C SER A 146 4.98 -13.65 15.19
N ALA A 147 6.25 -13.40 14.88
CA ALA A 147 7.41 -14.09 15.46
C ALA A 147 7.44 -13.96 16.98
N SER A 148 7.19 -12.75 17.51
CA SER A 148 7.12 -12.48 18.95
C SER A 148 5.96 -13.23 19.63
N VAL A 149 4.79 -13.30 19.00
CA VAL A 149 3.63 -14.08 19.52
C VAL A 149 3.97 -15.56 19.59
N VAL A 150 4.50 -16.12 18.50
CA VAL A 150 4.92 -17.52 18.46
C VAL A 150 5.97 -17.81 19.51
N GLN A 151 6.97 -16.95 19.68
CA GLN A 151 7.99 -17.09 20.72
C GLN A 151 7.38 -17.09 22.14
N LYS A 152 6.45 -16.20 22.43
CA LYS A 152 5.76 -16.16 23.73
C LYS A 152 4.99 -17.46 24.03
N ILE A 153 4.42 -18.10 23.01
CA ILE A 153 3.68 -19.36 23.16
C ILE A 153 4.62 -20.54 23.37
N PHE A 154 5.74 -20.63 22.63
CA PHE A 154 6.65 -21.77 22.69
C PHE A 154 7.69 -21.69 23.80
N THR A 155 7.98 -20.49 24.36
CA THR A 155 8.93 -20.34 25.48
C THR A 155 8.53 -21.13 26.72
N PRO A 156 7.27 -21.04 27.24
CA PRO A 156 6.85 -21.86 28.39
C PRO A 156 6.82 -23.35 28.06
N LEU A 157 6.54 -23.74 26.81
CA LEU A 157 6.56 -25.12 26.39
C LEU A 157 7.97 -25.74 26.46
N ALA A 158 8.98 -24.99 26.00
CA ALA A 158 10.39 -25.39 26.11
C ALA A 158 10.84 -25.48 27.57
N ALA A 159 10.42 -24.52 28.42
CA ALA A 159 10.72 -24.51 29.84
C ALA A 159 10.13 -25.76 30.55
N GLN A 160 8.93 -26.21 30.19
CA GLN A 160 8.33 -27.45 30.69
C GLN A 160 9.14 -28.69 30.32
N GLN A 161 9.89 -28.65 29.21
CA GLN A 161 10.82 -29.70 28.79
C GLN A 161 12.19 -29.60 29.47
N GLY A 162 12.37 -28.65 30.39
CA GLY A 162 13.58 -28.47 31.16
C GLY A 162 14.76 -27.88 30.37
N ALA A 163 14.49 -27.14 29.28
CA ALA A 163 15.53 -26.53 28.47
C ALA A 163 15.14 -25.12 27.99
N PRO A 164 16.11 -24.21 27.83
CA PRO A 164 15.85 -22.89 27.23
C PRO A 164 15.49 -23.06 25.75
N LEU A 165 14.54 -22.23 25.26
CA LEU A 165 14.19 -22.16 23.85
C LEU A 165 15.27 -21.42 23.07
N LYS A 166 15.88 -22.08 22.07
CA LYS A 166 16.77 -21.42 21.11
C LYS A 166 15.91 -20.84 20.00
N VAL A 167 15.97 -19.54 19.77
CA VAL A 167 15.28 -18.89 18.65
C VAL A 167 16.28 -18.67 17.52
N THR A 168 15.92 -19.12 16.30
CA THR A 168 16.73 -18.95 15.10
C THR A 168 15.88 -18.24 14.05
N ASP A 169 16.34 -17.06 13.63
CA ASP A 169 15.71 -16.32 12.55
C ASP A 169 16.28 -16.77 11.21
N VAL A 170 15.41 -17.25 10.32
CA VAL A 170 15.80 -17.76 8.99
C VAL A 170 15.70 -16.73 7.88
N ALA A 171 15.03 -15.62 8.15
CA ALA A 171 14.94 -14.46 7.27
C ALA A 171 14.88 -13.19 8.13
N PRO A 172 16.06 -12.71 8.63
CA PRO A 172 16.13 -11.50 9.42
C PRO A 172 15.85 -10.26 8.58
N THR A 173 15.35 -9.21 9.22
CA THR A 173 15.26 -7.88 8.65
C THR A 173 16.64 -7.23 8.48
N ALA A 174 16.71 -6.12 7.75
CA ALA A 174 17.92 -5.31 7.66
C ALA A 174 18.42 -4.88 9.07
N ASP A 175 19.72 -4.71 9.22
CA ASP A 175 20.33 -4.36 10.52
C ASP A 175 19.81 -3.04 11.08
N ASP A 176 19.50 -2.08 10.19
CA ASP A 176 18.97 -0.76 10.55
C ASP A 176 17.44 -0.75 10.70
N ASP A 177 16.75 -1.87 10.44
CA ASP A 177 15.30 -2.05 10.69
C ASP A 177 15.03 -3.26 11.60
N PRO A 178 15.46 -3.25 12.85
CA PRO A 178 15.37 -4.41 13.74
C PRO A 178 13.94 -4.86 14.06
N THR A 179 12.96 -4.00 13.83
CA THR A 179 11.53 -4.30 14.05
C THR A 179 10.80 -4.74 12.78
N GLY A 180 11.42 -4.64 11.61
CA GLY A 180 10.82 -4.96 10.32
C GLY A 180 9.66 -4.05 9.92
N GLN A 181 9.54 -2.87 10.54
CA GLN A 181 8.46 -1.93 10.28
C GLN A 181 8.84 -0.82 9.29
N GLY A 182 10.08 -0.76 8.86
CA GLY A 182 10.59 0.26 7.94
C GLY A 182 9.81 0.32 6.62
N ILE A 183 9.46 -0.83 6.05
CA ILE A 183 8.63 -0.91 4.84
C ILE A 183 7.22 -0.32 5.08
N PHE A 184 6.63 -0.53 6.26
CA PHE A 184 5.36 0.08 6.60
C PHE A 184 5.47 1.61 6.72
N PHE A 185 6.49 2.13 7.37
CA PHE A 185 6.69 3.58 7.46
C PHE A 185 7.02 4.20 6.10
N LEU A 186 7.70 3.47 5.22
CA LEU A 186 7.90 3.86 3.83
C LEU A 186 6.55 3.96 3.08
N LEU A 187 5.66 2.97 3.24
CA LEU A 187 4.29 3.02 2.73
C LEU A 187 3.58 4.28 3.20
N VAL A 188 3.67 4.61 4.50
CA VAL A 188 3.05 5.81 5.08
C VAL A 188 3.60 7.08 4.43
N ALA A 189 4.92 7.20 4.30
CA ALA A 189 5.57 8.37 3.71
C ALA A 189 5.15 8.58 2.25
N ILE A 190 5.19 7.53 1.43
CA ILE A 190 4.78 7.58 0.01
C ILE A 190 3.29 7.90 -0.11
N SER A 191 2.44 7.33 0.76
CA SER A 191 1.00 7.60 0.75
C SER A 191 0.71 9.06 1.07
N ILE A 192 1.36 9.62 2.11
CA ILE A 192 1.19 11.03 2.51
C ILE A 192 1.63 11.95 1.36
N GLY A 193 2.79 11.71 0.78
CA GLY A 193 3.27 12.46 -0.38
C GLY A 193 2.30 12.39 -1.56
N SER A 194 1.74 11.21 -1.82
CA SER A 194 0.79 10.99 -2.92
C SER A 194 -0.54 11.70 -2.68
N TYR A 195 -1.18 11.54 -1.51
CA TYR A 195 -2.49 12.17 -1.27
C TYR A 195 -2.38 13.71 -1.15
N ALA A 196 -1.30 14.22 -0.58
CA ALA A 196 -1.05 15.65 -0.53
C ALA A 196 -0.91 16.24 -1.95
N SER A 197 -0.23 15.51 -2.84
CA SER A 197 -0.11 15.88 -4.26
C SER A 197 -1.45 15.87 -4.98
N VAL A 198 -2.35 14.93 -4.66
CA VAL A 198 -3.73 14.94 -5.19
C VAL A 198 -4.45 16.23 -4.81
N ALA A 199 -4.31 16.70 -3.57
CA ALA A 199 -4.94 17.93 -3.12
C ALA A 199 -4.42 19.17 -3.91
N VAL A 200 -3.12 19.19 -4.19
CA VAL A 200 -2.50 20.28 -4.99
C VAL A 200 -2.93 20.21 -6.45
N ILE A 201 -2.85 19.03 -7.09
CA ILE A 201 -3.23 18.84 -8.50
C ILE A 201 -4.74 19.10 -8.68
N GLY A 202 -5.57 18.70 -7.72
CA GLY A 202 -7.02 18.94 -7.74
C GLY A 202 -7.38 20.39 -7.49
N GLY A 203 -6.74 21.05 -6.52
CA GLY A 203 -7.01 22.44 -6.15
C GLY A 203 -6.41 23.43 -7.13
N ALA A 204 -5.08 23.63 -7.10
CA ALA A 204 -4.37 24.56 -7.98
C ALA A 204 -4.45 24.16 -9.46
N GLY A 205 -4.49 22.87 -9.74
CA GLY A 205 -4.61 22.33 -11.10
C GLY A 205 -6.05 22.27 -11.64
N ALA A 206 -7.06 22.76 -10.93
CA ALA A 206 -8.47 22.68 -11.35
C ALA A 206 -8.75 23.38 -12.69
N VAL A 207 -7.96 24.38 -13.06
CA VAL A 207 -8.06 25.09 -14.36
C VAL A 207 -7.47 24.27 -15.53
N LEU A 208 -6.69 23.23 -15.24
CA LEU A 208 -6.06 22.40 -16.26
C LEU A 208 -7.00 21.29 -16.74
N PRO A 209 -6.92 20.87 -18.01
CA PRO A 209 -7.67 19.74 -18.51
C PRO A 209 -7.23 18.44 -17.78
N VAL A 210 -8.19 17.49 -17.62
CA VAL A 210 -7.95 16.23 -16.92
C VAL A 210 -6.71 15.50 -17.44
N ARG A 211 -6.43 15.54 -18.75
CA ARG A 211 -5.26 14.90 -19.35
C ARG A 211 -3.94 15.44 -18.81
N LEU A 212 -3.84 16.76 -18.64
CA LEU A 212 -2.63 17.39 -18.10
C LEU A 212 -2.51 17.12 -16.60
N ARG A 213 -3.63 17.14 -15.87
CA ARG A 213 -3.65 16.74 -14.45
C ARG A 213 -3.18 15.28 -14.27
N ALA A 214 -3.62 14.37 -15.16
CA ALA A 214 -3.16 12.98 -15.15
C ALA A 214 -1.66 12.85 -15.47
N ALA A 215 -1.15 13.60 -16.43
CA ALA A 215 0.30 13.63 -16.74
C ALA A 215 1.11 14.15 -15.54
N LEU A 216 0.63 15.21 -14.87
CA LEU A 216 1.23 15.72 -13.63
C LEU A 216 1.17 14.66 -12.51
N ALA A 217 0.07 13.94 -12.38
CA ALA A 217 -0.07 12.86 -11.40
C ALA A 217 0.98 11.76 -11.62
N VAL A 218 1.19 11.32 -12.87
CA VAL A 218 2.21 10.33 -13.22
C VAL A 218 3.62 10.87 -12.97
N GLY A 219 3.91 12.11 -13.37
CA GLY A 219 5.21 12.76 -13.11
C GLY A 219 5.49 12.92 -11.61
N THR A 220 4.48 13.33 -10.84
CA THR A 220 4.61 13.48 -9.38
C THR A 220 4.79 12.11 -8.71
N SER A 221 4.09 11.07 -9.15
CA SER A 221 4.26 9.71 -8.60
C SER A 221 5.69 9.18 -8.81
N PHE A 222 6.28 9.49 -9.96
CA PHE A 222 7.68 9.19 -10.24
C PHE A 222 8.62 9.86 -9.24
N VAL A 223 8.43 11.16 -8.97
CA VAL A 223 9.26 11.90 -8.00
C VAL A 223 9.06 11.38 -6.58
N VAL A 224 7.81 11.16 -6.16
CA VAL A 224 7.49 10.62 -4.82
C VAL A 224 8.12 9.24 -4.62
N SER A 225 8.08 8.37 -5.63
CA SER A 225 8.69 7.04 -5.55
C SER A 225 10.22 7.10 -5.49
N LEU A 226 10.86 8.03 -6.20
CA LEU A 226 12.31 8.25 -6.11
C LEU A 226 12.72 8.73 -4.71
N ILE A 227 11.98 9.67 -4.13
CA ILE A 227 12.22 10.16 -2.77
C ILE A 227 12.06 9.02 -1.76
N GLY A 228 10.99 8.23 -1.88
CA GLY A 228 10.75 7.07 -1.02
C GLY A 228 11.87 6.04 -1.12
N THR A 229 12.31 5.72 -2.33
CA THR A 229 13.43 4.78 -2.55
C THR A 229 14.75 5.33 -2.01
N ALA A 230 15.00 6.62 -2.14
CA ALA A 230 16.18 7.25 -1.56
C ALA A 230 16.17 7.16 -0.02
N PHE A 231 15.01 7.30 0.60
CA PHE A 231 14.88 7.09 2.05
C PHE A 231 15.09 5.62 2.43
N ALA A 232 14.51 4.69 1.70
CA ALA A 232 14.60 3.27 2.02
C ALA A 232 16.03 2.70 1.87
N GLY A 233 16.79 3.16 0.86
CA GLY A 233 18.16 2.72 0.61
C GLY A 233 19.19 3.65 1.24
N PRO A 234 19.71 4.65 0.49
CA PRO A 234 20.92 5.38 0.88
C PRO A 234 20.79 6.26 2.12
N VAL A 235 19.57 6.58 2.61
CA VAL A 235 19.40 7.45 3.78
C VAL A 235 19.23 6.67 5.06
N PHE A 236 18.33 5.69 5.09
CA PHE A 236 17.98 4.95 6.31
C PHE A 236 18.36 3.47 6.28
N HIS A 237 18.91 2.98 5.19
CA HIS A 237 19.33 1.58 5.02
C HIS A 237 18.28 0.53 5.46
N LEU A 238 17.00 0.84 5.22
CA LEU A 238 15.88 -0.09 5.51
C LEU A 238 15.91 -1.30 4.59
N VAL A 239 16.57 -1.16 3.42
CA VAL A 239 16.69 -2.16 2.38
C VAL A 239 18.10 -2.09 1.79
N ASP A 240 18.85 -3.20 1.91
CA ASP A 240 20.24 -3.28 1.47
C ASP A 240 20.40 -3.61 -0.01
N HIS A 241 19.37 -4.20 -0.64
CA HIS A 241 19.38 -4.65 -2.03
C HIS A 241 17.99 -4.56 -2.67
N GLY A 242 17.92 -4.74 -3.99
CA GLY A 242 16.63 -4.73 -4.70
C GLY A 242 15.99 -3.35 -4.87
N LEU A 243 16.73 -2.25 -4.75
CA LEU A 243 16.21 -0.87 -4.82
C LEU A 243 15.43 -0.56 -6.10
N TRP A 244 15.81 -1.13 -7.24
CA TRP A 244 15.09 -0.93 -8.50
C TRP A 244 13.69 -1.56 -8.49
N GLY A 245 13.56 -2.76 -7.92
CA GLY A 245 12.26 -3.42 -7.73
C GLY A 245 11.39 -2.65 -6.75
N LEU A 246 11.96 -2.21 -5.63
CA LEU A 246 11.29 -1.35 -4.65
C LEU A 246 10.79 -0.06 -5.30
N TRP A 247 11.66 0.64 -6.07
CA TRP A 247 11.26 1.85 -6.78
C TRP A 247 10.12 1.61 -7.77
N GLY A 248 10.18 0.54 -8.56
CA GLY A 248 9.12 0.20 -9.50
C GLY A 248 7.77 -0.03 -8.81
N MET A 249 7.77 -0.78 -7.69
CA MET A 249 6.57 -1.00 -6.88
C MET A 249 6.06 0.29 -6.22
N ALA A 250 6.95 1.12 -5.68
CA ALA A 250 6.62 2.42 -5.12
C ALA A 250 5.99 3.36 -6.15
N TRP A 251 6.50 3.32 -7.40
CA TRP A 251 5.94 4.10 -8.49
C TRP A 251 4.55 3.62 -8.89
N LEU A 252 4.35 2.31 -9.09
CA LEU A 252 3.04 1.73 -9.38
C LEU A 252 2.03 2.05 -8.29
N TYR A 253 2.43 1.90 -7.04
CA TYR A 253 1.62 2.22 -5.87
C TYR A 253 1.19 3.69 -5.83
N SER A 254 2.16 4.61 -5.93
CA SER A 254 1.91 6.06 -5.91
C SER A 254 1.09 6.52 -7.12
N ALA A 255 1.37 5.98 -8.33
CA ALA A 255 0.63 6.29 -9.54
C ALA A 255 -0.85 5.88 -9.42
N GLY A 256 -1.13 4.71 -8.85
CA GLY A 256 -2.50 4.26 -8.57
C GLY A 256 -3.25 5.28 -7.71
N ILE A 257 -2.67 5.71 -6.59
CA ILE A 257 -3.27 6.70 -5.68
C ILE A 257 -3.53 8.04 -6.39
N LEU A 258 -2.50 8.56 -7.07
CA LEU A 258 -2.57 9.87 -7.72
C LEU A 258 -3.57 9.92 -8.87
N LEU A 259 -3.65 8.86 -9.69
CA LEU A 259 -4.63 8.77 -10.79
C LEU A 259 -6.04 8.62 -10.26
N ILE A 260 -6.28 7.75 -9.26
CA ILE A 260 -7.59 7.61 -8.62
C ILE A 260 -8.02 8.94 -8.00
N GLY A 261 -7.14 9.58 -7.22
CA GLY A 261 -7.43 10.85 -6.58
C GLY A 261 -7.73 11.97 -7.59
N THR A 262 -6.96 12.04 -8.68
CA THR A 262 -7.16 13.02 -9.78
C THR A 262 -8.50 12.79 -10.49
N GLY A 263 -8.85 11.54 -10.78
CA GLY A 263 -10.15 11.19 -11.38
C GLY A 263 -11.30 11.49 -10.42
N LEU A 264 -11.17 11.11 -9.16
CA LEU A 264 -12.18 11.31 -8.12
C LEU A 264 -12.46 12.79 -7.86
N HIS A 265 -11.45 13.67 -8.03
CA HIS A 265 -11.60 15.11 -7.85
C HIS A 265 -12.66 15.73 -8.78
N THR A 266 -12.84 15.19 -9.97
CA THR A 266 -13.86 15.65 -10.92
C THR A 266 -15.28 15.50 -10.38
N PHE A 267 -15.52 14.49 -9.53
CA PHE A 267 -16.83 14.16 -8.95
C PHE A 267 -16.99 14.72 -7.54
N LEU A 268 -16.03 14.49 -6.66
CA LEU A 268 -16.11 14.85 -5.24
C LEU A 268 -15.72 16.30 -4.95
N LYS A 269 -14.97 16.95 -5.84
CA LYS A 269 -14.50 18.33 -5.66
C LYS A 269 -13.90 18.55 -4.26
N ARG A 270 -14.52 19.36 -3.40
CA ARG A 270 -14.06 19.67 -2.04
C ARG A 270 -13.95 18.44 -1.12
N TRP A 271 -14.67 17.35 -1.40
CA TRP A 271 -14.66 16.11 -0.62
C TRP A 271 -13.59 15.10 -1.05
N THR A 272 -12.84 15.42 -2.11
CA THR A 272 -11.80 14.52 -2.65
C THR A 272 -10.76 14.17 -1.61
N THR A 273 -10.28 15.14 -0.85
CA THR A 273 -9.27 14.92 0.20
C THR A 273 -9.77 13.91 1.23
N LEU A 274 -11.01 14.04 1.68
CA LEU A 274 -11.61 13.10 2.63
C LEU A 274 -11.74 11.69 2.01
N GLY A 275 -12.20 11.59 0.76
CA GLY A 275 -12.34 10.31 0.05
C GLY A 275 -10.99 9.60 -0.16
N VAL A 276 -9.98 10.32 -0.64
CA VAL A 276 -8.63 9.78 -0.85
C VAL A 276 -7.98 9.38 0.47
N MET A 277 -8.19 10.17 1.53
CA MET A 277 -7.68 9.85 2.86
C MET A 277 -8.36 8.62 3.46
N ALA A 278 -9.66 8.47 3.30
CA ALA A 278 -10.37 7.28 3.75
C ALA A 278 -9.83 6.02 3.04
N LEU A 279 -9.63 6.07 1.73
CA LEU A 279 -9.17 4.94 0.94
C LEU A 279 -7.69 4.63 1.16
N PHE A 280 -6.80 5.64 1.07
CA PHE A 280 -5.35 5.45 0.98
C PHE A 280 -4.57 5.82 2.25
N VAL A 281 -5.25 6.22 3.30
CA VAL A 281 -4.66 6.39 4.62
C VAL A 281 -5.37 5.49 5.62
N MET A 282 -6.68 5.69 5.85
CA MET A 282 -7.39 4.93 6.88
C MET A 282 -7.45 3.43 6.57
N LEU A 283 -8.03 3.04 5.43
CA LEU A 283 -8.17 1.62 5.08
C LEU A 283 -6.86 1.00 4.64
N ASN A 284 -6.02 1.76 3.95
CA ASN A 284 -4.79 1.26 3.39
C ASN A 284 -3.75 0.88 4.45
N PHE A 285 -3.54 1.74 5.45
CA PHE A 285 -2.55 1.47 6.49
C PHE A 285 -2.99 0.33 7.40
N THR A 286 -4.29 0.29 7.72
CA THR A 286 -4.85 -0.76 8.58
C THR A 286 -4.87 -2.14 7.93
N SER A 287 -5.04 -2.22 6.60
CA SER A 287 -5.08 -3.47 5.85
C SER A 287 -3.77 -3.84 5.16
N SER A 288 -2.71 -3.04 5.30
CA SER A 288 -1.44 -3.27 4.58
C SER A 288 -0.67 -4.52 5.01
N GLY A 289 -0.94 -5.06 6.21
CA GLY A 289 -0.11 -6.13 6.80
C GLY A 289 1.23 -5.64 7.33
N GLY A 290 1.44 -4.32 7.36
CA GLY A 290 2.73 -3.73 7.73
C GLY A 290 3.07 -3.85 9.21
N ILE A 291 2.10 -3.65 10.10
CA ILE A 291 2.26 -3.79 11.56
C ILE A 291 1.78 -5.17 12.01
N PHE A 292 0.54 -5.52 11.68
CA PHE A 292 -0.05 -6.81 11.99
C PHE A 292 -0.44 -7.53 10.71
N ARG A 293 -0.08 -8.79 10.62
CA ARG A 293 -0.51 -9.68 9.54
C ARG A 293 -2.02 -9.87 9.56
N PRO A 294 -2.66 -10.26 8.42
CA PRO A 294 -4.11 -10.52 8.38
C PRO A 294 -4.57 -11.55 9.41
N GLU A 295 -3.73 -12.53 9.74
CA GLU A 295 -4.00 -13.55 10.77
C GLU A 295 -4.04 -12.98 12.20
N MET A 296 -3.61 -11.74 12.39
CA MET A 296 -3.63 -11.01 13.66
C MET A 296 -4.70 -9.92 13.69
N GLN A 297 -5.49 -9.77 12.63
CA GLN A 297 -6.49 -8.71 12.47
C GLN A 297 -7.90 -9.29 12.48
N ASN A 298 -8.91 -8.43 12.69
CA ASN A 298 -10.28 -8.84 12.51
C ASN A 298 -10.60 -9.15 11.03
N GLY A 299 -11.63 -9.96 10.78
CA GLY A 299 -11.96 -10.46 9.45
C GLY A 299 -12.21 -9.38 8.39
N PHE A 300 -12.63 -8.17 8.76
CA PHE A 300 -12.82 -7.07 7.81
C PHE A 300 -11.49 -6.59 7.22
N PHE A 301 -10.50 -6.27 8.07
CA PHE A 301 -9.19 -5.82 7.60
C PHE A 301 -8.38 -6.94 6.95
N ALA A 302 -8.52 -8.17 7.44
CA ALA A 302 -7.95 -9.36 6.80
C ALA A 302 -8.49 -9.57 5.38
N ALA A 303 -9.79 -9.38 5.16
CA ALA A 303 -10.38 -9.44 3.82
C ALA A 303 -9.88 -8.32 2.91
N LEU A 304 -9.75 -7.09 3.42
CA LEU A 304 -9.19 -5.98 2.65
C LEU A 304 -7.74 -6.25 2.25
N HIS A 305 -6.92 -6.85 3.13
CA HIS A 305 -5.52 -7.17 2.85
C HIS A 305 -5.35 -7.93 1.53
N SER A 306 -6.24 -8.84 1.21
CA SER A 306 -6.11 -9.73 0.04
C SER A 306 -6.03 -9.01 -1.31
N PHE A 307 -6.53 -7.78 -1.42
CA PHE A 307 -6.58 -7.03 -2.68
C PHE A 307 -6.24 -5.54 -2.57
N TRP A 308 -5.92 -5.04 -1.36
CA TRP A 308 -5.69 -3.61 -1.16
C TRP A 308 -4.33 -3.17 -1.69
N ASN A 309 -4.25 -1.93 -2.17
CA ASN A 309 -3.05 -1.37 -2.77
C ASN A 309 -1.83 -1.39 -1.83
N GLY A 310 -2.04 -1.04 -0.56
CA GLY A 310 -0.96 -1.03 0.45
C GLY A 310 -0.45 -2.41 0.80
N ALA A 311 -1.32 -3.41 0.83
CA ALA A 311 -0.92 -4.81 1.00
C ALA A 311 -0.06 -5.28 -0.18
N GLY A 312 -0.49 -4.97 -1.42
CA GLY A 312 0.29 -5.26 -2.62
C GLY A 312 1.69 -4.64 -2.58
N PHE A 313 1.82 -3.42 -2.06
CA PHE A 313 3.12 -2.77 -1.90
C PHE A 313 3.98 -3.42 -0.80
N VAL A 314 3.47 -3.54 0.41
CA VAL A 314 4.23 -4.05 1.57
C VAL A 314 4.68 -5.49 1.34
N GLU A 315 3.75 -6.37 0.95
CA GLU A 315 4.07 -7.77 0.71
C GLU A 315 4.92 -7.96 -0.55
N GLY A 316 4.72 -7.14 -1.59
CA GLY A 316 5.55 -7.14 -2.78
C GLY A 316 7.01 -6.77 -2.48
N VAL A 317 7.23 -5.73 -1.67
CA VAL A 317 8.58 -5.32 -1.24
C VAL A 317 9.21 -6.40 -0.36
N ARG A 318 8.48 -6.94 0.62
CA ARG A 318 8.97 -8.05 1.46
C ARG A 318 9.37 -9.26 0.62
N SER A 319 8.50 -9.69 -0.29
CA SER A 319 8.77 -10.79 -1.20
C SER A 319 10.03 -10.55 -2.03
N HIS A 320 10.18 -9.35 -2.59
CA HIS A 320 11.32 -9.01 -3.43
C HIS A 320 12.65 -8.93 -2.67
N VAL A 321 12.61 -8.36 -1.45
CA VAL A 321 13.83 -8.10 -0.67
C VAL A 321 14.25 -9.30 0.17
N TYR A 322 13.31 -9.95 0.85
CA TYR A 322 13.63 -10.94 1.88
C TYR A 322 13.32 -12.40 1.47
N PHE A 323 12.49 -12.61 0.44
CA PHE A 323 11.96 -13.93 0.11
C PHE A 323 12.18 -14.33 -1.36
N ASP A 324 13.29 -13.92 -1.95
CA ASP A 324 13.73 -14.31 -3.31
C ASP A 324 12.65 -14.12 -4.40
N GLY A 325 11.70 -13.21 -4.19
CA GLY A 325 10.59 -12.92 -5.10
C GLY A 325 9.45 -13.94 -5.06
N TYR A 326 9.38 -14.80 -4.04
CA TYR A 326 8.28 -15.74 -3.90
C TYR A 326 6.94 -15.00 -3.73
N GLY A 327 5.93 -15.38 -4.53
CA GLY A 327 4.62 -14.71 -4.51
C GLY A 327 4.58 -13.30 -5.10
N LEU A 328 5.72 -12.73 -5.51
CA LEU A 328 5.83 -11.35 -6.03
C LEU A 328 4.85 -11.04 -7.16
N SER A 329 4.62 -11.99 -8.06
CA SER A 329 3.70 -11.81 -9.19
C SER A 329 2.27 -11.44 -8.74
N GLY A 330 1.76 -12.06 -7.67
CA GLY A 330 0.43 -11.77 -7.12
C GLY A 330 0.35 -10.32 -6.60
N HIS A 331 1.37 -9.87 -5.91
CA HIS A 331 1.46 -8.51 -5.37
C HIS A 331 1.60 -7.46 -6.49
N LEU A 332 2.36 -7.76 -7.54
CA LEU A 332 2.47 -6.90 -8.73
C LEU A 332 1.13 -6.80 -9.47
N TRP A 333 0.38 -7.91 -9.57
CA TRP A 333 -0.97 -7.87 -10.14
C TRP A 333 -1.93 -7.02 -9.32
N THR A 334 -1.84 -7.05 -8.00
CA THR A 334 -2.62 -6.16 -7.13
C THR A 334 -2.30 -4.70 -7.41
N LEU A 335 -1.02 -4.32 -7.47
CA LEU A 335 -0.61 -2.96 -7.81
C LEU A 335 -1.05 -2.54 -9.22
N ALA A 336 -0.90 -3.43 -10.20
CA ALA A 336 -1.32 -3.20 -11.58
C ALA A 336 -2.85 -3.00 -11.67
N LEU A 337 -3.65 -3.78 -10.92
CA LEU A 337 -5.10 -3.63 -10.86
C LEU A 337 -5.48 -2.22 -10.35
N TRP A 338 -4.87 -1.75 -9.27
CA TRP A 338 -5.13 -0.42 -8.73
C TRP A 338 -4.69 0.69 -9.69
N LEU A 339 -3.60 0.50 -10.44
CA LEU A 339 -3.18 1.40 -11.51
C LEU A 339 -4.23 1.45 -12.64
N VAL A 340 -4.74 0.29 -13.07
CA VAL A 340 -5.81 0.21 -14.08
C VAL A 340 -7.07 0.92 -13.60
N VAL A 341 -7.47 0.71 -12.34
CA VAL A 341 -8.59 1.46 -11.73
C VAL A 341 -8.34 2.96 -11.80
N GLY A 342 -7.12 3.41 -11.51
CA GLY A 342 -6.74 4.83 -11.61
C GLY A 342 -6.87 5.38 -13.03
N VAL A 343 -6.38 4.65 -14.03
CA VAL A 343 -6.49 5.02 -15.44
C VAL A 343 -7.96 5.09 -15.87
N LEU A 344 -8.77 4.11 -15.48
CA LEU A 344 -10.20 4.10 -15.76
C LEU A 344 -10.92 5.30 -15.11
N MET A 345 -10.60 5.61 -13.86
CA MET A 345 -11.17 6.78 -13.17
C MET A 345 -10.84 8.10 -13.90
N VAL A 346 -9.60 8.27 -14.36
CA VAL A 346 -9.20 9.41 -15.19
C VAL A 346 -9.94 9.42 -16.53
N GLY A 347 -10.10 8.25 -17.16
CA GLY A 347 -10.88 8.11 -18.40
C GLY A 347 -12.33 8.55 -18.24
N VAL A 348 -13.00 8.09 -17.19
CA VAL A 348 -14.38 8.49 -16.86
C VAL A 348 -14.45 9.99 -16.54
N ALA A 349 -13.50 10.52 -15.79
CA ALA A 349 -13.41 11.95 -15.49
C ALA A 349 -13.22 12.79 -16.76
N ALA A 350 -12.37 12.35 -17.69
CA ALA A 350 -12.15 13.03 -18.97
C ALA A 350 -13.41 13.02 -19.85
N LEU A 351 -14.16 11.92 -19.86
CA LEU A 351 -15.43 11.82 -20.57
C LEU A 351 -16.50 12.76 -19.97
N ALA A 352 -16.59 12.77 -18.64
CA ALA A 352 -17.51 13.67 -17.93
C ALA A 352 -17.19 15.14 -18.20
N GLU A 353 -15.90 15.52 -18.19
CA GLU A 353 -15.46 16.88 -18.49
C GLU A 353 -15.78 17.29 -19.93
N ARG A 354 -15.57 16.38 -20.90
CA ARG A 354 -15.95 16.63 -22.31
C ARG A 354 -17.44 16.87 -22.47
N ARG A 355 -18.29 16.02 -21.86
CA ARG A 355 -19.75 16.18 -21.92
C ARG A 355 -20.21 17.50 -21.32
N ARG A 356 -19.61 17.91 -20.19
CA ARG A 356 -19.90 19.22 -19.58
C ARG A 356 -19.54 20.38 -20.48
N ARG A 357 -18.33 20.36 -21.07
CA ARG A 357 -17.89 21.42 -22.01
C ARG A 357 -18.77 21.50 -23.24
N SER A 358 -19.22 20.35 -23.81
CA SER A 358 -20.15 20.33 -24.94
C SER A 358 -21.50 20.95 -24.58
N ALA A 359 -22.04 20.59 -23.41
CA ALA A 359 -23.31 21.17 -22.92
C ALA A 359 -23.20 22.68 -22.64
N GLU A 360 -22.08 23.11 -22.05
CA GLU A 360 -21.82 24.55 -21.82
C GLU A 360 -21.66 25.34 -23.11
N ALA A 361 -21.00 24.76 -24.13
CA ALA A 361 -20.87 25.37 -25.46
C ALA A 361 -22.23 25.48 -26.17
N GLU A 362 -23.04 24.42 -26.10
CA GLU A 362 -24.40 24.43 -26.65
C GLU A 362 -25.29 25.47 -25.96
N ALA A 363 -25.24 25.53 -24.62
CA ALA A 363 -25.98 26.52 -23.85
C ALA A 363 -25.54 27.95 -24.18
N ALA A 364 -24.24 28.19 -24.36
CA ALA A 364 -23.71 29.48 -24.77
C ALA A 364 -24.15 29.86 -26.18
N ALA A 365 -24.13 28.92 -27.15
CA ALA A 365 -24.59 29.14 -28.50
C ALA A 365 -26.12 29.49 -28.54
N ASN A 366 -26.90 28.75 -27.75
CA ASN A 366 -28.34 29.03 -27.63
C ASN A 366 -28.60 30.42 -27.00
N ALA A 367 -27.84 30.81 -25.97
CA ALA A 367 -27.96 32.12 -25.35
C ALA A 367 -27.64 33.26 -26.35
N VAL A 368 -26.59 33.09 -27.17
CA VAL A 368 -26.22 34.05 -28.22
C VAL A 368 -27.31 34.13 -29.28
N ALA A 369 -27.88 33.00 -29.71
CA ALA A 369 -28.98 32.95 -30.68
C ALA A 369 -30.23 33.67 -30.16
N VAL A 370 -30.59 33.46 -28.89
CA VAL A 370 -31.74 34.16 -28.26
C VAL A 370 -31.47 35.66 -28.14
N ALA A 371 -30.26 36.07 -27.77
CA ALA A 371 -29.88 37.48 -27.69
C ALA A 371 -29.92 38.14 -29.08
N ALA A 372 -29.41 37.46 -30.12
CA ALA A 372 -29.48 37.96 -31.51
C ALA A 372 -30.91 38.13 -32.02
N ALA A 373 -31.79 37.14 -31.73
CA ALA A 373 -33.22 37.21 -32.08
C ALA A 373 -33.90 38.36 -31.34
N ALA A 374 -33.61 38.60 -30.07
CA ALA A 374 -34.14 39.73 -29.29
C ALA A 374 -33.70 41.09 -29.88
N VAL A 375 -32.42 41.24 -30.31
CA VAL A 375 -31.94 42.44 -30.98
C VAL A 375 -32.62 42.64 -32.34
N ALA A 376 -32.78 41.60 -33.15
CA ALA A 376 -33.47 41.64 -34.43
C ALA A 376 -34.93 42.06 -34.28
N ALA A 377 -35.62 41.65 -33.21
CA ALA A 377 -37.01 42.04 -32.93
C ALA A 377 -37.14 43.52 -32.50
N THR A 378 -36.08 44.17 -32.07
CA THR A 378 -36.08 45.60 -31.67
C THR A 378 -35.64 46.54 -32.80
N VAL A 379 -35.12 46.04 -33.94
CA VAL A 379 -34.82 46.84 -35.12
C VAL A 379 -36.10 47.10 -35.85
N PRO A 380 -36.53 48.39 -36.03
CA PRO A 380 -37.74 48.70 -36.82
C PRO A 380 -37.58 48.18 -38.23
N GLU A 381 -38.60 47.53 -38.74
CA GLU A 381 -38.64 47.11 -40.14
C GLU A 381 -38.47 48.33 -41.04
N PRO A 382 -37.49 48.34 -41.98
CA PRO A 382 -37.32 49.47 -42.89
C PRO A 382 -38.64 49.71 -43.64
N ALA A 383 -39.16 50.89 -43.48
CA ALA A 383 -40.46 51.24 -44.17
C ALA A 383 -40.37 50.83 -45.62
N PRO A 384 -41.47 50.23 -46.16
CA PRO A 384 -41.54 49.85 -47.57
C PRO A 384 -41.29 51.06 -48.43
N LYS A 385 -40.23 51.00 -49.27
CA LYS A 385 -39.93 52.03 -50.26
C LYS A 385 -41.16 52.13 -51.13
N SER A 386 -41.94 53.21 -50.96
CA SER A 386 -43.01 53.59 -51.90
C SER A 386 -42.36 53.75 -53.25
N VAL A 387 -42.73 52.86 -54.17
CA VAL A 387 -42.47 53.01 -55.59
C VAL A 387 -43.47 54.09 -56.07
N SER A 388 -43.03 55.33 -56.06
CA SER A 388 -43.67 56.40 -56.78
C SER A 388 -43.02 56.51 -58.15
N GLY A 389 -43.89 56.27 -59.11
CA GLY A 389 -43.83 56.17 -60.54
C GLY A 389 -43.13 57.29 -61.31
N PRO A 390 -43.33 57.37 -62.59
CA PRO A 390 -42.27 57.34 -63.57
C PRO A 390 -41.88 58.73 -64.09
N VAL A 391 -40.71 58.76 -64.72
CA VAL A 391 -40.28 59.58 -65.86
C VAL A 391 -40.02 61.07 -65.63
N ASP A 392 -38.83 61.49 -65.93
CA ASP A 392 -38.65 62.30 -67.14
C ASP A 392 -37.16 62.20 -67.62
N ASP A 393 -37.06 62.18 -68.95
CA ASP A 393 -35.89 62.13 -69.74
C ASP A 393 -34.98 63.38 -69.54
N GLY A 394 -33.75 63.21 -69.72
CA GLY A 394 -32.91 64.21 -70.26
C GLY A 394 -31.66 64.60 -69.53
N VAL A 395 -30.67 64.41 -70.30
CA VAL A 395 -29.31 65.05 -70.32
C VAL A 395 -28.19 64.13 -69.89
N GLU A 396 -27.62 63.54 -70.94
CA GLU A 396 -26.24 63.19 -71.05
C GLU A 396 -25.37 64.36 -70.67
N GLU A 397 -24.26 64.17 -70.01
CA GLU A 397 -22.91 64.68 -70.30
C GLU A 397 -22.02 64.44 -69.07
N GLU A 398 -21.02 63.70 -69.32
CA GLU A 398 -19.59 64.04 -69.38
C GLU A 398 -18.77 63.98 -68.07
N LEU A 399 -17.74 63.26 -68.28
CA LEU A 399 -16.35 63.40 -67.85
C LEU A 399 -15.98 62.52 -66.60
N GLU A 400 -15.35 61.41 -66.90
CA GLU A 400 -13.87 61.24 -67.07
C GLU A 400 -13.03 61.75 -65.90
N GLU A 401 -12.27 60.81 -65.40
CA GLU A 401 -10.88 60.95 -64.93
C GLU A 401 -10.69 61.53 -63.54
N VAL A 402 -10.18 60.73 -62.63
CA VAL A 402 -8.80 60.81 -62.16
C VAL A 402 -8.39 59.57 -61.48
N VAL A 403 -7.48 58.84 -62.10
CA VAL A 403 -6.53 57.86 -61.57
C VAL A 403 -5.58 58.55 -60.61
N GLY A 404 -5.15 57.86 -59.58
CA GLY A 404 -3.84 58.11 -59.06
C GLY A 404 -3.68 58.13 -57.54
N VAL A 405 -3.08 57.17 -57.11
CA VAL A 405 -2.02 56.79 -56.21
C VAL A 405 -2.46 55.88 -55.08
#